data_f483f14ebe2304faccb345e74bb46bab
#
_entry.id   f483f14ebe2304faccb345e74bb46bab
#
_cell.length_a   1.000
_cell.length_b   1.000
_cell.length_c   1.000
_cell.angle_alpha   90.00
_cell.angle_beta   90.00
_cell.angle_gamma   90.00
#
_symmetry.space_group_name_H-M   'P 1'
#
loop_
_entity.id
_entity.type
_entity.pdbx_description
1 polymer ?
#
loop_
_entity_poly.entity_id
_entity_poly.type
_entity_poly.pdbx_seq_one_letter_code
_entity_poly.pdbx_strand_id
1 'polypeptide(L)'
;MDEKEVKSFLIIFSIIAFFLALTVVLLFAIFQKRKNKLLREQEAAENRFREEIIEAEVEIREETLRNISWELHDNIGQMLTLAKIQLQNADEISEPVNEASDTIGKCLVELRSLSKLINPDTFKNLSLVEALKLEVERFNRMKYLEATLDFNEDTFDLDKKVEVVIFRMLQEFFTNTVKHSKASKLTVKVDYNGDQLNIEAKDNGVGFDTANMEVFTGIGLSNIRNRAKLIKAKAEIVSRKGDGTQFYLTYINS
;
A
#
# COMPACT_ATOMS: atom_id res chain seq x y z
N MET A 1 28.18 -50.22 -63.26
CA MET A 1 28.14 -48.81 -62.89
C MET A 1 29.57 -48.33 -62.75
N ASP A 2 29.96 -47.36 -63.54
CA ASP A 2 31.35 -46.89 -63.57
C ASP A 2 31.69 -46.20 -62.26
N GLU A 3 32.88 -46.35 -61.72
CA GLU A 3 33.33 -45.79 -60.42
C GLU A 3 33.14 -44.26 -60.37
N LYS A 4 33.20 -43.61 -61.53
CA LYS A 4 32.91 -42.15 -61.67
C LYS A 4 31.44 -41.82 -61.50
N GLU A 5 30.52 -42.66 -61.99
CA GLU A 5 29.07 -42.45 -61.82
C GLU A 5 28.65 -42.58 -60.37
N VAL A 6 29.22 -43.52 -59.61
CA VAL A 6 28.94 -43.69 -58.16
C VAL A 6 29.47 -42.51 -57.36
N LYS A 7 30.67 -41.99 -57.66
CA LYS A 7 31.23 -40.81 -57.00
C LYS A 7 30.36 -39.57 -57.27
N SER A 8 29.94 -39.35 -58.50
CA SER A 8 29.09 -38.23 -58.86
C SER A 8 27.71 -38.27 -58.15
N PHE A 9 27.14 -39.47 -58.08
CA PHE A 9 25.85 -39.70 -57.38
C PHE A 9 25.98 -39.38 -55.88
N LEU A 10 27.08 -39.84 -55.22
CA LEU A 10 27.31 -39.56 -53.80
C LEU A 10 27.52 -38.07 -53.51
N ILE A 11 28.21 -37.34 -54.39
CA ILE A 11 28.41 -35.90 -54.26
C ILE A 11 27.08 -35.15 -54.37
N ILE A 12 26.26 -35.46 -55.40
CA ILE A 12 24.96 -34.85 -55.59
C ILE A 12 24.04 -35.12 -54.39
N PHE A 13 24.01 -36.39 -53.95
CA PHE A 13 23.20 -36.77 -52.77
C PHE A 13 23.65 -36.01 -51.51
N SER A 14 24.97 -35.87 -51.26
CA SER A 14 25.50 -35.12 -50.12
C SER A 14 25.13 -33.65 -50.19
N ILE A 15 25.15 -33.03 -51.36
CA ILE A 15 24.72 -31.63 -51.55
C ILE A 15 23.24 -31.47 -51.27
N ILE A 16 22.38 -32.34 -51.75
CA ILE A 16 20.94 -32.31 -51.51
C ILE A 16 20.68 -32.50 -50.01
N ALA A 17 21.30 -33.49 -49.38
CA ALA A 17 21.15 -33.72 -47.94
C ALA A 17 21.62 -32.51 -47.09
N PHE A 18 22.70 -31.85 -47.51
CA PHE A 18 23.19 -30.63 -46.84
C PHE A 18 22.18 -29.49 -46.94
N PHE A 19 21.63 -29.20 -48.12
CA PHE A 19 20.62 -28.18 -48.31
C PHE A 19 19.31 -28.50 -47.58
N LEU A 20 18.91 -29.77 -47.54
CA LEU A 20 17.74 -30.19 -46.76
C LEU A 20 17.98 -29.96 -45.25
N ALA A 21 19.11 -30.34 -44.73
CA ALA A 21 19.46 -30.10 -43.34
C ALA A 21 19.49 -28.57 -42.99
N LEU A 22 20.03 -27.76 -43.90
CA LEU A 22 20.10 -26.32 -43.76
C LEU A 22 18.70 -25.69 -43.71
N THR A 23 17.79 -26.15 -44.61
CA THR A 23 16.39 -25.67 -44.63
C THR A 23 15.65 -26.03 -43.34
N VAL A 24 15.84 -27.24 -42.80
CA VAL A 24 15.25 -27.66 -41.53
C VAL A 24 15.74 -26.77 -40.38
N VAL A 25 17.05 -26.48 -40.29
CA VAL A 25 17.62 -25.60 -39.28
C VAL A 25 17.06 -24.17 -39.38
N LEU A 26 16.96 -23.65 -40.62
CA LEU A 26 16.38 -22.31 -40.83
C LEU A 26 14.91 -22.24 -40.41
N LEU A 27 14.11 -23.24 -40.80
CA LEU A 27 12.69 -23.34 -40.41
C LEU A 27 12.54 -23.44 -38.90
N PHE A 28 13.40 -24.23 -38.24
CA PHE A 28 13.40 -24.34 -36.80
C PHE A 28 13.78 -23.01 -36.11
N ALA A 29 14.79 -22.29 -36.61
CA ALA A 29 15.17 -20.99 -36.10
C ALA A 29 14.03 -19.95 -36.25
N ILE A 30 13.34 -19.92 -37.40
CA ILE A 30 12.18 -19.05 -37.62
C ILE A 30 11.04 -19.43 -36.69
N PHE A 31 10.77 -20.73 -36.53
CA PHE A 31 9.75 -21.21 -35.58
C PHE A 31 10.05 -20.79 -34.14
N GLN A 32 11.28 -20.98 -33.66
CA GLN A 32 11.72 -20.56 -32.34
C GLN A 32 11.58 -19.05 -32.16
N LYS A 33 12.01 -18.26 -33.14
CA LYS A 33 11.87 -16.81 -33.09
C LYS A 33 10.40 -16.36 -32.99
N ARG A 34 9.49 -16.97 -33.76
CA ARG A 34 8.04 -16.70 -33.71
C ARG A 34 7.45 -17.12 -32.38
N LYS A 35 7.79 -18.31 -31.88
CA LYS A 35 7.34 -18.81 -30.57
C LYS A 35 7.75 -17.86 -29.44
N ASN A 36 9.02 -17.47 -29.41
CA ASN A 36 9.53 -16.55 -28.37
C ASN A 36 8.88 -15.16 -28.46
N LYS A 37 8.57 -14.69 -29.68
CA LYS A 37 7.83 -13.43 -29.86
C LYS A 37 6.41 -13.53 -29.29
N LEU A 38 5.67 -14.60 -29.61
CA LEU A 38 4.32 -14.82 -29.10
C LEU A 38 4.29 -14.94 -27.57
N LEU A 39 5.25 -15.65 -26.97
CA LEU A 39 5.35 -15.77 -25.52
C LEU A 39 5.58 -14.41 -24.85
N ARG A 40 6.46 -13.57 -25.39
CA ARG A 40 6.70 -12.22 -24.88
C ARG A 40 5.48 -11.32 -25.02
N GLU A 41 4.75 -11.41 -26.13
CA GLU A 41 3.51 -10.66 -26.34
C GLU A 41 2.42 -11.10 -25.35
N GLN A 42 2.33 -12.41 -25.08
CA GLN A 42 1.41 -12.94 -24.08
C GLN A 42 1.76 -12.50 -22.66
N GLU A 43 3.03 -12.58 -22.27
CA GLU A 43 3.51 -12.10 -20.97
C GLU A 43 3.26 -10.59 -20.80
N ALA A 44 3.52 -9.80 -21.85
CA ALA A 44 3.26 -8.36 -21.83
C ALA A 44 1.76 -8.04 -21.73
N ALA A 45 0.90 -8.79 -22.40
CA ALA A 45 -0.55 -8.64 -22.30
C ALA A 45 -1.07 -9.03 -20.92
N GLU A 46 -0.56 -10.12 -20.34
CA GLU A 46 -0.93 -10.57 -19.00
C GLU A 46 -0.50 -9.56 -17.93
N ASN A 47 0.70 -8.98 -18.05
CA ASN A 47 1.17 -7.96 -17.14
C ASN A 47 0.31 -6.67 -17.23
N ARG A 48 -0.03 -6.21 -18.44
CA ARG A 48 -0.94 -5.06 -18.61
C ARG A 48 -2.32 -5.33 -18.01
N PHE A 49 -2.89 -6.49 -18.26
CA PHE A 49 -4.18 -6.87 -17.69
C PHE A 49 -4.13 -6.91 -16.16
N ARG A 50 -3.03 -7.38 -15.59
CA ARG A 50 -2.82 -7.38 -14.14
C ARG A 50 -2.71 -5.95 -13.58
N GLU A 51 -2.02 -5.06 -14.29
CA GLU A 51 -1.93 -3.63 -13.91
C GLU A 51 -3.31 -2.96 -13.96
N GLU A 52 -4.10 -3.18 -15.02
CA GLU A 52 -5.46 -2.66 -15.14
C GLU A 52 -6.39 -3.15 -14.02
N ILE A 53 -6.29 -4.43 -13.62
CA ILE A 53 -7.06 -4.97 -12.49
C ILE A 53 -6.65 -4.27 -11.18
N ILE A 54 -5.37 -4.07 -10.95
CA ILE A 54 -4.88 -3.40 -9.73
C ILE A 54 -5.37 -1.95 -9.69
N GLU A 55 -5.31 -1.23 -10.80
CA GLU A 55 -5.83 0.14 -10.90
C GLU A 55 -7.33 0.19 -10.63
N ALA A 56 -8.11 -0.69 -11.24
CA ALA A 56 -9.56 -0.77 -11.00
C ALA A 56 -9.89 -1.14 -9.55
N GLU A 57 -9.13 -2.05 -8.92
CA GLU A 57 -9.30 -2.39 -7.50
C GLU A 57 -9.03 -1.19 -6.58
N VAL A 58 -7.99 -0.41 -6.90
CA VAL A 58 -7.67 0.82 -6.16
C VAL A 58 -8.79 1.84 -6.30
N GLU A 59 -9.30 2.08 -7.51
CA GLU A 59 -10.38 3.01 -7.79
C GLU A 59 -11.67 2.64 -7.03
N ILE A 60 -12.11 1.37 -7.13
CA ILE A 60 -13.27 0.86 -6.40
C ILE A 60 -13.09 1.04 -4.89
N ARG A 61 -11.89 0.79 -4.39
CA ARG A 61 -11.59 0.94 -2.97
C ARG A 61 -11.64 2.40 -2.53
N GLU A 62 -11.12 3.31 -3.33
CA GLU A 62 -11.19 4.75 -3.05
C GLU A 62 -12.63 5.27 -3.06
N GLU A 63 -13.43 4.84 -4.03
CA GLU A 63 -14.85 5.17 -4.09
C GLU A 63 -15.61 4.63 -2.86
N THR A 64 -15.35 3.38 -2.49
CA THR A 64 -15.95 2.78 -1.29
C THR A 64 -15.57 3.57 -0.02
N LEU A 65 -14.30 3.94 0.14
CA LEU A 65 -13.85 4.74 1.28
C LEU A 65 -14.49 6.13 1.30
N ARG A 66 -14.66 6.76 0.15
CA ARG A 66 -15.36 8.03 0.01
C ARG A 66 -16.81 7.91 0.45
N ASN A 67 -17.51 6.88 -0.01
CA ASN A 67 -18.90 6.63 0.34
C ASN A 67 -19.06 6.35 1.84
N ILE A 68 -18.19 5.53 2.42
CA ILE A 68 -18.15 5.29 3.87
C ILE A 68 -17.92 6.59 4.65
N SER A 69 -16.99 7.42 4.19
CA SER A 69 -16.70 8.70 4.83
C SER A 69 -17.93 9.63 4.84
N TRP A 70 -18.66 9.68 3.75
CA TRP A 70 -19.90 10.44 3.65
C TRP A 70 -21.00 9.89 4.56
N GLU A 71 -21.19 8.57 4.57
CA GLU A 71 -22.18 7.91 5.45
C GLU A 71 -21.88 8.15 6.93
N LEU A 72 -20.62 8.08 7.32
CA LEU A 72 -20.18 8.38 8.67
C LEU A 72 -20.48 9.84 9.05
N HIS A 73 -20.17 10.78 8.17
CA HIS A 73 -20.34 12.20 8.44
C HIS A 73 -21.83 12.61 8.45
N ASP A 74 -22.56 12.25 7.39
CA ASP A 74 -23.91 12.76 7.17
C ASP A 74 -24.96 11.98 7.94
N ASN A 75 -24.84 10.67 8.07
CA ASN A 75 -25.84 9.86 8.73
C ASN A 75 -25.55 9.71 10.23
N ILE A 76 -24.40 9.11 10.57
CA ILE A 76 -24.08 8.85 11.98
C ILE A 76 -23.75 10.15 12.72
N GLY A 77 -23.02 11.07 12.08
CA GLY A 77 -22.71 12.38 12.65
C GLY A 77 -23.94 13.23 12.95
N GLN A 78 -24.90 13.22 12.05
CA GLN A 78 -26.18 13.92 12.28
C GLN A 78 -27.03 13.30 13.39
N MET A 79 -27.13 11.94 13.43
CA MET A 79 -27.87 11.25 14.50
C MET A 79 -27.25 11.51 15.88
N LEU A 80 -25.91 11.47 16.02
CA LEU A 80 -25.25 11.80 17.27
C LEU A 80 -25.40 13.28 17.65
N THR A 81 -25.45 14.17 16.67
CA THR A 81 -25.71 15.60 16.92
C THR A 81 -27.13 15.82 17.45
N LEU A 82 -28.12 15.17 16.86
CA LEU A 82 -29.51 15.21 17.35
C LEU A 82 -29.64 14.63 18.76
N ALA A 83 -29.01 13.48 19.03
CA ALA A 83 -29.02 12.88 20.37
C ALA A 83 -28.37 13.81 21.41
N LYS A 84 -27.26 14.50 21.05
CA LYS A 84 -26.66 15.50 21.93
C LYS A 84 -27.58 16.67 22.23
N ILE A 85 -28.28 17.21 21.21
CA ILE A 85 -29.23 18.31 21.36
C ILE A 85 -30.42 17.86 22.23
N GLN A 86 -30.91 16.64 22.05
CA GLN A 86 -32.01 16.11 22.88
C GLN A 86 -31.61 15.99 24.36
N LEU A 87 -30.38 15.53 24.65
CA LEU A 87 -29.84 15.48 26.01
C LEU A 87 -29.67 16.88 26.64
N GLN A 88 -29.24 17.86 25.84
CA GLN A 88 -29.05 19.24 26.30
C GLN A 88 -30.39 19.96 26.56
N ASN A 89 -31.48 19.55 25.91
CA ASN A 89 -32.81 20.09 26.06
C ASN A 89 -33.69 19.24 26.99
N ALA A 90 -33.14 18.27 27.72
CA ALA A 90 -33.90 17.51 28.71
C ALA A 90 -34.32 18.40 29.90
N ASP A 91 -35.54 18.29 30.32
CA ASP A 91 -36.11 19.12 31.41
C ASP A 91 -35.46 18.91 32.78
N GLU A 92 -34.83 17.73 33.01
CA GLU A 92 -34.01 17.43 34.16
C GLU A 92 -32.55 17.19 33.75
N ILE A 93 -31.69 18.15 34.04
CA ILE A 93 -30.25 18.02 33.85
C ILE A 93 -29.66 17.28 35.06
N SER A 94 -29.56 15.98 34.98
CA SER A 94 -28.88 15.14 35.97
C SER A 94 -27.42 14.90 35.56
N GLU A 95 -26.54 14.58 36.54
CA GLU A 95 -25.14 14.28 36.29
C GLU A 95 -24.94 13.18 35.22
N PRO A 96 -25.72 12.07 35.18
CA PRO A 96 -25.67 11.08 34.11
C PRO A 96 -26.02 11.62 32.71
N VAL A 97 -26.93 12.60 32.60
CA VAL A 97 -27.33 13.24 31.33
C VAL A 97 -26.17 14.07 30.79
N ASN A 98 -25.46 14.81 31.66
CA ASN A 98 -24.26 15.56 31.29
C ASN A 98 -23.14 14.65 30.83
N GLU A 99 -22.87 13.57 31.55
CA GLU A 99 -21.85 12.57 31.17
C GLU A 99 -22.18 11.93 29.80
N ALA A 100 -23.46 11.62 29.55
CA ALA A 100 -23.90 11.10 28.25
C ALA A 100 -23.69 12.11 27.13
N SER A 101 -24.05 13.38 27.35
CA SER A 101 -23.84 14.48 26.40
C SER A 101 -22.37 14.68 26.07
N ASP A 102 -21.49 14.62 27.07
CA ASP A 102 -20.03 14.75 26.91
C ASP A 102 -19.46 13.55 26.14
N THR A 103 -19.97 12.35 26.43
CA THR A 103 -19.54 11.13 25.70
C THR A 103 -19.93 11.22 24.24
N ILE A 104 -21.14 11.63 23.92
CA ILE A 104 -21.58 11.85 22.53
C ILE A 104 -20.74 12.95 21.88
N GLY A 105 -20.41 14.02 22.60
CA GLY A 105 -19.51 15.06 22.10
C GLY A 105 -18.15 14.53 21.69
N LYS A 106 -17.57 13.67 22.52
CA LYS A 106 -16.29 12.98 22.20
C LYS A 106 -16.42 12.05 20.99
N CYS A 107 -17.51 11.28 20.91
CA CYS A 107 -17.79 10.41 19.77
C CYS A 107 -17.90 11.20 18.45
N LEU A 108 -18.57 12.37 18.48
CA LEU A 108 -18.70 13.24 17.30
C LEU A 108 -17.34 13.76 16.81
N VAL A 109 -16.48 14.19 17.72
CA VAL A 109 -15.12 14.65 17.36
C VAL A 109 -14.35 13.54 16.72
N GLU A 110 -14.42 12.34 17.29
CA GLU A 110 -13.68 11.17 16.78
C GLU A 110 -14.21 10.71 15.41
N LEU A 111 -15.53 10.66 15.26
CA LEU A 111 -16.17 10.30 14.00
C LEU A 111 -15.78 11.26 12.87
N ARG A 112 -15.75 12.57 13.14
CA ARG A 112 -15.32 13.59 12.17
C ARG A 112 -13.83 13.43 11.79
N SER A 113 -13.00 13.14 12.78
CA SER A 113 -11.57 12.89 12.56
C SER A 113 -11.36 11.64 11.68
N LEU A 114 -12.07 10.55 11.99
CA LEU A 114 -12.02 9.30 11.24
C LEU A 114 -12.55 9.48 9.81
N SER A 115 -13.67 10.17 9.63
CA SER A 115 -14.24 10.46 8.32
C SER A 115 -13.24 11.22 7.44
N LYS A 116 -12.56 12.24 7.98
CA LYS A 116 -11.52 12.98 7.25
C LYS A 116 -10.36 12.08 6.83
N LEU A 117 -9.89 11.19 7.71
CA LEU A 117 -8.75 10.31 7.43
C LEU A 117 -9.07 9.17 6.44
N ILE A 118 -10.33 8.74 6.39
CA ILE A 118 -10.79 7.71 5.45
C ILE A 118 -11.00 8.29 4.05
N ASN A 119 -11.44 9.55 3.96
CA ASN A 119 -11.77 10.19 2.69
C ASN A 119 -10.51 10.43 1.84
N PRO A 120 -10.40 9.81 0.65
CA PRO A 120 -9.27 10.03 -0.27
C PRO A 120 -9.10 11.50 -0.67
N ASP A 121 -10.21 12.26 -0.79
CA ASP A 121 -10.18 13.66 -1.22
C ASP A 121 -9.57 14.59 -0.16
N THR A 122 -9.54 14.19 1.10
CA THR A 122 -8.88 14.96 2.16
C THR A 122 -7.38 15.11 1.88
N PHE A 123 -6.75 14.09 1.31
CA PHE A 123 -5.34 14.11 0.95
C PHE A 123 -5.00 14.99 -0.25
N LYS A 124 -5.97 15.37 -1.07
CA LYS A 124 -5.72 16.33 -2.16
C LYS A 124 -5.24 17.68 -1.64
N ASN A 125 -5.63 18.02 -0.40
CA ASN A 125 -5.41 19.31 0.23
C ASN A 125 -4.45 19.30 1.42
N LEU A 126 -4.03 18.12 1.91
CA LEU A 126 -3.10 17.97 3.05
C LEU A 126 -1.75 17.46 2.57
N SER A 127 -0.65 17.97 3.13
CA SER A 127 0.66 17.36 2.98
C SER A 127 0.76 16.06 3.79
N LEU A 128 1.75 15.23 3.48
CA LEU A 128 2.04 14.01 4.24
C LEU A 128 2.25 14.30 5.74
N VAL A 129 3.01 15.36 6.04
CA VAL A 129 3.29 15.75 7.43
C VAL A 129 2.03 16.23 8.16
N GLU A 130 1.17 17.03 7.49
CA GLU A 130 -0.10 17.45 8.08
C GLU A 130 -1.01 16.26 8.39
N ALA A 131 -1.09 15.30 7.48
CA ALA A 131 -1.85 14.07 7.70
C ALA A 131 -1.30 13.24 8.88
N LEU A 132 0.03 13.14 9.01
CA LEU A 132 0.67 12.46 10.14
C LEU A 132 0.46 13.21 11.46
N LYS A 133 0.49 14.55 11.48
CA LYS A 133 0.16 15.36 12.65
C LYS A 133 -1.26 15.05 13.14
N LEU A 134 -2.23 15.03 12.25
CA LEU A 134 -3.62 14.71 12.60
C LEU A 134 -3.77 13.30 13.20
N GLU A 135 -3.06 12.32 12.65
CA GLU A 135 -3.13 10.93 13.13
C GLU A 135 -2.48 10.79 14.52
N VAL A 136 -1.32 11.40 14.73
CA VAL A 136 -0.62 11.43 16.04
C VAL A 136 -1.49 12.13 17.10
N GLU A 137 -2.09 13.28 16.78
CA GLU A 137 -3.02 13.96 17.66
C GLU A 137 -4.24 13.10 18.02
N ARG A 138 -4.74 12.33 17.05
CA ARG A 138 -5.85 11.40 17.27
C ARG A 138 -5.47 10.32 18.30
N PHE A 139 -4.32 9.67 18.13
CA PHE A 139 -3.86 8.66 19.09
C PHE A 139 -3.72 9.20 20.50
N ASN A 140 -3.11 10.38 20.66
CA ASN A 140 -2.92 11.02 21.96
C ASN A 140 -4.26 11.43 22.59
N ARG A 141 -5.20 11.97 21.80
CA ARG A 141 -6.54 12.35 22.28
C ARG A 141 -7.33 11.14 22.78
N MET A 142 -7.26 10.01 22.06
CA MET A 142 -7.98 8.79 22.44
C MET A 142 -7.27 8.03 23.56
N LYS A 143 -6.07 8.43 23.95
CA LYS A 143 -5.25 7.76 24.98
C LYS A 143 -5.00 6.27 24.68
N TYR A 144 -4.98 5.91 23.42
CA TYR A 144 -4.63 4.53 23.02
C TYR A 144 -3.16 4.24 23.30
N LEU A 145 -2.31 5.19 22.97
CA LEU A 145 -0.87 5.14 23.15
C LEU A 145 -0.31 6.57 23.12
N GLU A 146 0.91 6.76 23.60
CA GLU A 146 1.67 8.00 23.49
C GLU A 146 2.35 8.03 22.11
N ALA A 147 1.87 8.89 21.21
CA ALA A 147 2.40 9.04 19.86
C ALA A 147 3.23 10.32 19.72
N THR A 148 4.36 10.23 19.03
CA THR A 148 5.23 11.38 18.72
C THR A 148 5.58 11.40 17.23
N LEU A 149 5.66 12.60 16.66
CA LEU A 149 6.09 12.86 15.30
C LEU A 149 7.28 13.82 15.32
N ASP A 150 8.38 13.39 14.72
CA ASP A 150 9.58 14.19 14.49
C ASP A 150 9.80 14.34 12.98
N PHE A 151 10.04 15.54 12.49
CA PHE A 151 10.22 15.82 11.07
C PHE A 151 11.11 17.05 10.88
N ASN A 152 11.90 17.07 9.79
CA ASN A 152 12.80 18.17 9.48
C ASN A 152 12.16 19.23 8.56
N GLU A 153 11.15 18.89 7.78
CA GLU A 153 10.42 19.80 6.88
C GLU A 153 8.90 19.53 6.93
N ASP A 154 8.12 20.62 6.83
CA ASP A 154 6.65 20.55 6.84
C ASP A 154 6.05 20.13 5.50
N THR A 155 6.75 20.45 4.40
CA THR A 155 6.29 20.18 3.03
C THR A 155 7.43 19.62 2.21
N PHE A 156 7.09 18.70 1.32
CA PHE A 156 8.02 18.04 0.42
C PHE A 156 7.62 18.31 -1.02
N ASP A 157 8.60 18.37 -1.91
CA ASP A 157 8.36 18.40 -3.36
C ASP A 157 8.15 16.96 -3.86
N LEU A 158 7.01 16.39 -3.56
CA LEU A 158 6.60 15.03 -3.95
C LEU A 158 5.28 15.06 -4.71
N ASP A 159 5.14 14.12 -5.65
CA ASP A 159 3.84 13.87 -6.28
C ASP A 159 2.81 13.51 -5.20
N LYS A 160 1.64 14.16 -5.28
CA LYS A 160 0.51 13.92 -4.37
C LYS A 160 0.10 12.45 -4.29
N LYS A 161 0.16 11.73 -5.41
CA LYS A 161 -0.14 10.29 -5.45
C LYS A 161 0.87 9.50 -4.62
N VAL A 162 2.15 9.89 -4.66
CA VAL A 162 3.20 9.27 -3.84
C VAL A 162 2.95 9.52 -2.36
N GLU A 163 2.65 10.76 -1.95
CA GLU A 163 2.32 11.10 -0.57
C GLU A 163 1.14 10.26 -0.05
N VAL A 164 0.06 10.14 -0.83
CA VAL A 164 -1.11 9.31 -0.48
C VAL A 164 -0.72 7.85 -0.28
N VAL A 165 0.06 7.28 -1.19
CA VAL A 165 0.50 5.87 -1.09
C VAL A 165 1.36 5.65 0.15
N ILE A 166 2.27 6.56 0.45
CA ILE A 166 3.12 6.51 1.65
C ILE A 166 2.25 6.58 2.92
N PHE A 167 1.33 7.52 2.98
CA PHE A 167 0.43 7.64 4.13
C PHE A 167 -0.41 6.37 4.34
N ARG A 168 -0.93 5.76 3.26
CA ARG A 168 -1.69 4.50 3.37
C ARG A 168 -0.85 3.33 3.91
N MET A 169 0.45 3.29 3.63
CA MET A 169 1.35 2.31 4.23
C MET A 169 1.52 2.55 5.73
N LEU A 170 1.69 3.81 6.13
CA LEU A 170 1.77 4.19 7.54
C LEU A 170 0.46 3.93 8.29
N GLN A 171 -0.70 4.21 7.69
CA GLN A 171 -2.00 3.87 8.29
C GLN A 171 -2.15 2.38 8.55
N GLU A 172 -1.68 1.53 7.65
CA GLU A 172 -1.69 0.08 7.85
C GLU A 172 -0.79 -0.33 9.03
N PHE A 173 0.40 0.27 9.12
CA PHE A 173 1.30 0.06 10.26
C PHE A 173 0.65 0.53 11.58
N PHE A 174 0.07 1.72 11.62
CA PHE A 174 -0.62 2.27 12.80
C PHE A 174 -1.80 1.41 13.23
N THR A 175 -2.59 0.93 12.26
CA THR A 175 -3.71 0.03 12.53
C THR A 175 -3.24 -1.27 13.18
N ASN A 176 -2.13 -1.84 12.69
CA ASN A 176 -1.54 -3.03 13.25
C ASN A 176 -0.99 -2.78 14.67
N THR A 177 -0.36 -1.62 14.89
CA THR A 177 0.10 -1.21 16.21
C THR A 177 -1.07 -1.16 17.21
N VAL A 178 -2.16 -0.45 16.88
CA VAL A 178 -3.31 -0.33 17.78
C VAL A 178 -4.00 -1.67 18.03
N LYS A 179 -4.20 -2.49 17.00
CA LYS A 179 -4.96 -3.74 17.11
C LYS A 179 -4.19 -4.90 17.71
N HIS A 180 -2.88 -4.98 17.45
CA HIS A 180 -2.13 -6.21 17.66
C HIS A 180 -0.90 -6.07 18.55
N SER A 181 -0.31 -4.86 18.64
CA SER A 181 0.99 -4.72 19.30
C SER A 181 0.91 -4.61 20.82
N LYS A 182 -0.21 -4.16 21.40
CA LYS A 182 -0.31 -3.75 22.81
C LYS A 182 0.74 -2.69 23.19
N ALA A 183 1.18 -1.88 22.24
CA ALA A 183 2.15 -0.82 22.47
C ALA A 183 1.58 0.29 23.33
N SER A 184 2.44 0.90 24.14
CA SER A 184 2.14 2.14 24.88
C SER A 184 2.75 3.37 24.22
N LYS A 185 3.70 3.19 23.29
CA LYS A 185 4.38 4.29 22.57
C LYS A 185 4.51 3.99 21.09
N LEU A 186 4.34 5.05 20.28
CA LEU A 186 4.56 5.09 18.85
C LEU A 186 5.42 6.31 18.51
N THR A 187 6.53 6.11 17.82
CA THR A 187 7.37 7.21 17.33
C THR A 187 7.40 7.17 15.81
N VAL A 188 7.18 8.30 15.18
CA VAL A 188 7.30 8.48 13.74
C VAL A 188 8.34 9.55 13.48
N LYS A 189 9.31 9.25 12.62
CA LYS A 189 10.33 10.19 12.15
C LYS A 189 10.25 10.32 10.66
N VAL A 190 10.30 11.54 10.16
CA VAL A 190 10.26 11.87 8.72
C VAL A 190 11.43 12.76 8.41
N ASP A 191 12.34 12.29 7.60
CA ASP A 191 13.54 13.02 7.19
C ASP A 191 13.56 13.16 5.67
N TYR A 192 13.55 14.40 5.18
CA TYR A 192 13.57 14.73 3.78
C TYR A 192 14.77 15.64 3.45
N ASN A 193 15.51 15.30 2.43
CA ASN A 193 16.70 16.05 2.00
C ASN A 193 16.64 16.58 0.56
N GLY A 194 15.43 16.66 -0.01
CA GLY A 194 15.18 17.15 -1.38
C GLY A 194 15.19 16.04 -2.43
N ASP A 195 16.06 15.06 -2.33
CA ASP A 195 16.15 13.94 -3.27
C ASP A 195 15.59 12.63 -2.66
N GLN A 196 15.67 12.50 -1.35
CA GLN A 196 15.31 11.28 -0.65
C GLN A 196 14.44 11.58 0.57
N LEU A 197 13.34 10.83 0.66
CA LEU A 197 12.48 10.78 1.84
C LEU A 197 12.73 9.49 2.60
N ASN A 198 13.08 9.61 3.89
CA ASN A 198 13.20 8.50 4.82
C ASN A 198 12.13 8.62 5.90
N ILE A 199 11.43 7.53 6.15
CA ILE A 199 10.44 7.46 7.22
C ILE A 199 10.75 6.26 8.09
N GLU A 200 10.78 6.48 9.39
CA GLU A 200 10.87 5.45 10.42
C GLU A 200 9.63 5.56 11.32
N ALA A 201 8.85 4.48 11.43
CA ALA A 201 7.79 4.37 12.42
C ALA A 201 8.07 3.17 13.31
N LYS A 202 7.99 3.38 14.65
CA LYS A 202 8.36 2.38 15.65
C LYS A 202 7.35 2.33 16.77
N ASP A 203 6.89 1.12 17.11
CA ASP A 203 6.13 0.84 18.33
C ASP A 203 6.98 0.05 19.35
N ASN A 204 6.60 0.12 20.60
CA ASN A 204 7.22 -0.62 21.71
C ASN A 204 6.35 -1.83 22.15
N GLY A 205 5.58 -2.41 21.22
CA GLY A 205 4.65 -3.48 21.55
C GLY A 205 5.29 -4.87 21.67
N VAL A 206 4.45 -5.89 21.63
CA VAL A 206 4.89 -7.30 21.81
C VAL A 206 5.73 -7.83 20.64
N GLY A 207 5.70 -7.16 19.48
CA GLY A 207 6.38 -7.62 18.28
C GLY A 207 5.96 -9.02 17.82
N PHE A 208 6.58 -9.49 16.75
CA PHE A 208 6.37 -10.83 16.20
C PHE A 208 7.65 -11.35 15.53
N ASP A 209 7.71 -12.67 15.29
CA ASP A 209 8.85 -13.31 14.66
C ASP A 209 8.78 -13.13 13.13
N THR A 210 9.74 -12.40 12.57
CA THR A 210 9.84 -12.18 11.12
C THR A 210 10.52 -13.34 10.37
N ALA A 211 11.18 -14.28 11.05
CA ALA A 211 11.80 -15.43 10.41
C ALA A 211 10.79 -16.41 9.80
N ASN A 212 9.54 -16.40 10.29
CA ASN A 212 8.43 -17.19 9.77
C ASN A 212 7.51 -16.39 8.82
N MET A 213 8.03 -15.42 8.10
CA MET A 213 7.25 -14.52 7.23
C MET A 213 6.44 -15.23 6.13
N GLU A 214 6.78 -16.46 5.73
CA GLU A 214 5.95 -17.24 4.78
C GLU A 214 4.58 -17.64 5.38
N VAL A 215 4.48 -17.73 6.69
CA VAL A 215 3.25 -18.09 7.42
C VAL A 215 2.45 -16.84 7.84
N PHE A 216 3.12 -15.69 8.04
CA PHE A 216 2.51 -14.41 8.42
C PHE A 216 2.31 -13.46 7.21
N THR A 217 1.85 -13.98 6.09
CA THR A 217 1.34 -13.17 4.98
C THR A 217 -0.04 -12.59 5.31
N GLY A 218 -0.13 -11.84 6.41
CA GLY A 218 -1.32 -11.04 6.67
C GLY A 218 -1.54 -10.08 5.51
N ILE A 219 -2.79 -9.92 5.08
CA ILE A 219 -3.21 -9.03 3.98
C ILE A 219 -2.56 -7.65 4.12
N GLY A 220 -2.42 -7.13 5.35
CA GLY A 220 -1.83 -5.83 5.65
C GLY A 220 -0.36 -5.69 5.26
N LEU A 221 0.49 -6.66 5.61
CA LEU A 221 1.91 -6.63 5.26
C LEU A 221 2.14 -6.78 3.75
N SER A 222 1.31 -7.58 3.09
CA SER A 222 1.30 -7.71 1.64
C SER A 222 0.92 -6.39 0.98
N ASN A 223 -0.09 -5.69 1.50
CA ASN A 223 -0.52 -4.37 1.01
C ASN A 223 0.60 -3.32 1.12
N ILE A 224 1.34 -3.29 2.23
CA ILE A 224 2.50 -2.38 2.39
C ILE A 224 3.55 -2.66 1.30
N ARG A 225 3.91 -3.93 1.07
CA ARG A 225 4.90 -4.30 0.05
C ARG A 225 4.46 -3.94 -1.37
N ASN A 226 3.19 -4.20 -1.70
CA ASN A 226 2.65 -3.91 -3.01
C ASN A 226 2.61 -2.40 -3.27
N ARG A 227 2.20 -1.60 -2.28
CA ARG A 227 2.20 -0.14 -2.37
C ARG A 227 3.61 0.43 -2.51
N ALA A 228 4.60 -0.10 -1.78
CA ALA A 228 5.99 0.32 -1.92
C ALA A 228 6.51 0.07 -3.35
N LYS A 229 6.20 -1.10 -3.94
CA LYS A 229 6.55 -1.41 -5.33
C LYS A 229 5.90 -0.45 -6.32
N LEU A 230 4.64 -0.06 -6.11
CA LEU A 230 3.90 0.85 -6.98
C LEU A 230 4.60 2.19 -7.15
N ILE A 231 5.18 2.72 -6.08
CA ILE A 231 5.93 4.00 -6.09
C ILE A 231 7.45 3.81 -6.18
N LYS A 232 7.92 2.61 -6.46
CA LYS A 232 9.36 2.26 -6.51
C LYS A 232 10.12 2.59 -5.22
N ALA A 233 9.43 2.59 -4.08
CA ALA A 233 10.04 2.79 -2.76
C ALA A 233 10.58 1.49 -2.17
N LYS A 234 11.58 1.59 -1.31
CA LYS A 234 12.04 0.49 -0.46
C LYS A 234 11.28 0.56 0.86
N ALA A 235 10.53 -0.48 1.20
CA ALA A 235 9.85 -0.60 2.50
C ALA A 235 10.30 -1.88 3.20
N GLU A 236 10.62 -1.77 4.48
CA GLU A 236 11.09 -2.86 5.32
C GLU A 236 10.36 -2.84 6.66
N ILE A 237 9.96 -4.00 7.14
CA ILE A 237 9.36 -4.18 8.47
C ILE A 237 10.29 -5.11 9.25
N VAL A 238 10.76 -4.61 10.38
CA VAL A 238 11.61 -5.34 11.32
C VAL A 238 10.83 -5.51 12.62
N SER A 239 10.66 -6.74 13.06
CA SER A 239 10.01 -7.03 14.34
C SER A 239 10.71 -8.19 15.04
N ARG A 240 10.74 -8.13 16.35
CA ARG A 240 11.19 -9.21 17.21
C ARG A 240 10.25 -9.32 18.39
N LYS A 241 9.94 -10.54 18.80
CA LYS A 241 9.05 -10.79 19.93
C LYS A 241 9.63 -10.16 21.20
N GLY A 242 8.87 -9.25 21.80
CA GLY A 242 9.24 -8.46 22.99
C GLY A 242 9.91 -7.12 22.72
N ASP A 243 10.32 -6.82 21.47
CA ASP A 243 11.05 -5.58 21.10
C ASP A 243 10.21 -4.59 20.28
N GLY A 244 8.93 -4.93 20.02
CA GLY A 244 8.04 -4.11 19.19
C GLY A 244 8.24 -4.33 17.68
N THR A 245 7.74 -3.39 16.90
CA THR A 245 7.80 -3.42 15.43
C THR A 245 8.33 -2.09 14.91
N GLN A 246 9.15 -2.15 13.87
CA GLN A 246 9.71 -1.00 13.17
C GLN A 246 9.37 -1.10 11.69
N PHE A 247 8.93 0.00 11.13
CA PHE A 247 8.68 0.18 9.71
C PHE A 247 9.65 1.23 9.18
N TYR A 248 10.38 0.88 8.13
CA TYR A 248 11.30 1.77 7.41
C TYR A 248 10.82 1.95 5.99
N LEU A 249 10.81 3.18 5.52
CA LEU A 249 10.54 3.52 4.13
C LEU A 249 11.63 4.45 3.63
N THR A 250 12.15 4.15 2.44
CA THR A 250 13.02 5.05 1.67
C THR A 250 12.42 5.24 0.28
N TYR A 251 12.16 6.49 -0.09
CA TYR A 251 11.72 6.90 -1.41
C TYR A 251 12.72 7.88 -2.00
N ILE A 252 13.09 7.69 -3.26
CA ILE A 252 13.98 8.59 -4.01
C ILE A 252 13.13 9.28 -5.06
N ASN A 253 13.10 10.61 -5.01
CA ASN A 253 12.42 11.45 -5.98
C ASN A 253 13.20 11.41 -7.30
N SER A 254 12.64 10.79 -8.35
CA SER A 254 13.34 10.54 -9.63
C SER A 254 12.69 11.27 -10.79
#